data_9b07952a58c9aed209d2f42bd3ac0bff
#
_entry.id   9b07952a58c9aed209d2f42bd3ac0bff
#
_cell.length_a   1.000
_cell.length_b   1.000
_cell.length_c   1.000
_cell.angle_alpha   90.00
_cell.angle_beta   90.00
_cell.angle_gamma   90.00
#
_symmetry.space_group_name_H-M   'P 1'
#
loop_
_entity.id
_entity.type
_entity.pdbx_description
1 polymer ?
#
loop_
_entity_poly.entity_id
_entity_poly.type
_entity_poly.pdbx_seq_one_letter_code
_entity_poly.pdbx_strand_id
1 'polypeptide(L)'
;MAKYIIVLVCGLLLSACATVPSGPSVMALPGTGKSFDQFQTDDVVCRDWASREAGTTPQRMAGLDTAEGAGIGTLIGAGLGAAIGAAAGNPGLGAAVGAGGGLLSGTVFGARKGQAAGGEVQHRYDIAYTQCMYAKGNHVPR
;
A
#
# COMPACT_ATOMS: atom_id res chain seq x y z
N MET A 1 -15.63 -27.53 -15.53
CA MET A 1 -15.87 -26.82 -14.26
C MET A 1 -14.59 -26.16 -13.73
N ALA A 2 -13.47 -26.86 -13.56
CA ALA A 2 -12.20 -26.28 -13.07
C ALA A 2 -11.70 -25.07 -13.90
N LYS A 3 -11.83 -25.08 -15.21
CA LYS A 3 -11.40 -24.00 -16.11
C LYS A 3 -12.16 -22.68 -15.86
N TYR A 4 -13.45 -22.76 -15.55
CA TYR A 4 -14.26 -21.57 -15.24
C TYR A 4 -13.95 -21.01 -13.84
N ILE A 5 -13.63 -21.88 -12.89
CA ILE A 5 -13.21 -21.47 -11.54
C ILE A 5 -11.88 -20.71 -11.61
N ILE A 6 -10.92 -21.17 -12.41
CA ILE A 6 -9.63 -20.50 -12.60
C ILE A 6 -9.82 -19.11 -13.22
N VAL A 7 -10.67 -18.98 -14.25
CA VAL A 7 -10.94 -17.70 -14.91
C VAL A 7 -11.64 -16.73 -13.94
N LEU A 8 -12.56 -17.21 -13.14
CA LEU A 8 -13.29 -16.41 -12.15
C LEU A 8 -12.37 -15.94 -11.01
N VAL A 9 -11.46 -16.80 -10.53
CA VAL A 9 -10.45 -16.46 -9.54
C VAL A 9 -9.43 -15.46 -10.08
N CYS A 10 -8.95 -15.65 -11.33
CA CYS A 10 -8.08 -14.67 -11.98
C CYS A 10 -8.77 -13.31 -12.18
N GLY A 11 -10.05 -13.29 -12.53
CA GLY A 11 -10.83 -12.07 -12.70
C GLY A 11 -11.00 -11.29 -11.38
N LEU A 12 -11.22 -11.99 -10.28
CA LEU A 12 -11.31 -11.41 -8.93
C LEU A 12 -9.97 -10.84 -8.41
N LEU A 13 -8.85 -11.46 -8.78
CA LEU A 13 -7.51 -11.00 -8.39
C LEU A 13 -7.08 -9.72 -9.11
N LEU A 14 -7.59 -9.47 -10.33
CA LEU A 14 -7.26 -8.27 -11.10
C LEU A 14 -7.98 -7.00 -10.61
N SER A 15 -9.03 -7.12 -9.80
CA SER A 15 -9.79 -5.96 -9.29
C SER A 15 -9.28 -5.42 -7.94
N ALA A 16 -8.22 -5.99 -7.36
CA ALA A 16 -7.71 -5.64 -6.03
C ALA A 16 -6.62 -4.55 -6.03
N CYS A 17 -6.43 -3.79 -7.12
CA CYS A 17 -5.51 -2.65 -7.13
C CYS A 17 -6.09 -1.48 -6.32
N ALA A 18 -5.85 -1.45 -5.02
CA ALA A 18 -6.02 -0.25 -4.22
C ALA A 18 -4.93 0.75 -4.60
N THR A 19 -5.31 1.83 -5.29
CA THR A 19 -4.41 2.94 -5.60
C THR A 19 -4.17 3.77 -4.34
N VAL A 20 -3.00 3.64 -3.74
CA VAL A 20 -2.56 4.54 -2.68
C VAL A 20 -2.07 5.84 -3.32
N PRO A 21 -2.53 7.02 -2.87
CA PRO A 21 -2.13 8.30 -3.46
C PRO A 21 -0.61 8.51 -3.42
N SER A 22 -0.02 8.98 -4.53
CA SER A 22 1.43 9.20 -4.68
C SER A 22 1.88 10.60 -4.28
N GLY A 23 1.00 11.40 -3.67
CA GLY A 23 1.27 12.79 -3.34
C GLY A 23 0.43 13.30 -2.18
N PRO A 24 0.45 14.63 -1.92
CA PRO A 24 -0.35 15.24 -0.87
C PRO A 24 -1.85 14.99 -1.12
N SER A 25 -2.58 14.67 -0.05
CA SER A 25 -4.04 14.57 -0.09
C SER A 25 -4.72 15.92 0.18
N VAL A 26 -3.93 16.94 0.51
CA VAL A 26 -4.39 18.31 0.76
C VAL A 26 -4.25 19.17 -0.48
N MET A 27 -5.19 20.10 -0.66
CA MET A 27 -5.14 21.07 -1.76
C MET A 27 -4.22 22.23 -1.36
N ALA A 28 -3.34 22.65 -2.29
CA ALA A 28 -2.55 23.86 -2.15
C ALA A 28 -2.85 24.80 -3.31
N LEU A 29 -2.85 26.09 -3.05
CA LEU A 29 -3.11 27.14 -4.02
C LEU A 29 -1.95 28.14 -4.03
N PRO A 30 -1.65 28.78 -5.16
CA PRO A 30 -0.66 29.84 -5.24
C PRO A 30 -0.97 30.95 -4.23
N GLY A 31 0.04 31.42 -3.53
CA GLY A 31 -0.07 32.60 -2.67
C GLY A 31 -0.27 33.89 -3.47
N THR A 32 -0.71 34.95 -2.79
CA THR A 32 -0.96 36.25 -3.41
C THR A 32 0.29 36.78 -4.12
N GLY A 33 0.18 37.09 -5.39
CA GLY A 33 1.29 37.61 -6.21
C GLY A 33 2.26 36.57 -6.75
N LYS A 34 2.02 35.28 -6.52
CA LYS A 34 2.85 34.20 -7.09
C LYS A 34 2.35 33.78 -8.47
N SER A 35 3.30 33.56 -9.38
CA SER A 35 2.99 32.92 -10.67
C SER A 35 2.76 31.41 -10.48
N PHE A 36 2.09 30.80 -11.45
CA PHE A 36 1.86 29.35 -11.42
C PHE A 36 3.17 28.55 -11.50
N ASP A 37 4.16 29.04 -12.23
CA ASP A 37 5.48 28.40 -12.34
C ASP A 37 6.22 28.40 -11.00
N GLN A 38 6.13 29.51 -10.25
CA GLN A 38 6.67 29.58 -8.89
C GLN A 38 5.97 28.60 -7.95
N PHE A 39 4.65 28.49 -8.07
CA PHE A 39 3.88 27.52 -7.30
C PHE A 39 4.27 26.08 -7.63
N GLN A 40 4.43 25.71 -8.89
CA GLN A 40 4.90 24.38 -9.28
C GLN A 40 6.29 24.06 -8.74
N THR A 41 7.20 25.03 -8.78
CA THR A 41 8.54 24.85 -8.20
C THR A 41 8.47 24.62 -6.70
N ASP A 42 7.67 25.38 -5.99
CA ASP A 42 7.43 25.20 -4.55
C ASP A 42 6.79 23.84 -4.26
N ASP A 43 5.84 23.41 -5.07
CA ASP A 43 5.16 22.12 -4.92
C ASP A 43 6.15 20.96 -5.02
N VAL A 44 7.02 20.95 -6.03
CA VAL A 44 8.04 19.90 -6.20
C VAL A 44 9.00 19.86 -5.00
N VAL A 45 9.50 21.02 -4.56
CA VAL A 45 10.40 21.11 -3.42
C VAL A 45 9.72 20.64 -2.13
N CYS A 46 8.45 21.03 -1.92
CA CYS A 46 7.72 20.66 -0.72
C CYS A 46 7.31 19.18 -0.70
N ARG A 47 7.03 18.57 -1.84
CA ARG A 47 6.82 17.11 -1.95
C ARG A 47 8.07 16.31 -1.59
N ASP A 48 9.23 16.74 -2.10
CA ASP A 48 10.50 16.10 -1.80
C ASP A 48 10.86 16.23 -0.31
N TRP A 49 10.68 17.42 0.25
CA TRP A 49 10.86 17.64 1.69
C TRP A 49 9.90 16.81 2.54
N ALA A 50 8.61 16.78 2.20
CA ALA A 50 7.60 16.01 2.93
C ALA A 50 7.88 14.50 2.89
N SER A 51 8.38 13.98 1.74
CA SER A 51 8.74 12.56 1.64
C SER A 51 9.92 12.18 2.53
N ARG A 52 10.89 13.07 2.69
CA ARG A 52 12.02 12.87 3.62
C ARG A 52 11.59 12.94 5.08
N GLU A 53 10.73 13.90 5.43
CA GLU A 53 10.22 14.08 6.79
C GLU A 53 9.30 12.93 7.22
N ALA A 54 8.48 12.43 6.31
CA ALA A 54 7.66 11.24 6.55
C ALA A 54 8.47 9.92 6.63
N GLY A 55 9.76 9.96 6.24
CA GLY A 55 10.67 8.82 6.24
C GLY A 55 10.48 7.85 5.08
N THR A 56 9.37 7.94 4.36
CA THR A 56 9.05 7.14 3.15
C THR A 56 7.78 7.66 2.48
N THR A 57 7.46 7.14 1.30
CA THR A 57 6.17 7.44 0.67
C THR A 57 5.08 6.48 1.18
N PRO A 58 3.82 6.93 1.29
CA PRO A 58 2.70 6.09 1.73
C PRO A 58 2.56 4.77 0.94
N GLN A 59 2.81 4.80 -0.37
CA GLN A 59 2.78 3.60 -1.20
C GLN A 59 3.84 2.57 -0.85
N ARG A 60 5.06 3.03 -0.53
CA ARG A 60 6.17 2.13 -0.21
C ARG A 60 5.89 1.37 1.07
N MET A 61 5.32 2.04 2.09
CA MET A 61 4.92 1.37 3.32
C MET A 61 3.79 0.37 3.10
N ALA A 62 2.73 0.75 2.41
CA ALA A 62 1.62 -0.15 2.09
C ALA A 62 2.09 -1.38 1.30
N GLY A 63 3.04 -1.21 0.38
CA GLY A 63 3.62 -2.31 -0.40
C GLY A 63 4.45 -3.27 0.44
N LEU A 64 5.30 -2.76 1.34
CA LEU A 64 6.15 -3.58 2.21
C LEU A 64 5.31 -4.45 3.16
N ASP A 65 4.34 -3.87 3.86
CA ASP A 65 3.47 -4.60 4.79
C ASP A 65 2.64 -5.68 4.06
N THR A 66 2.20 -5.41 2.84
CA THR A 66 1.46 -6.40 2.04
C THR A 66 2.36 -7.55 1.61
N ALA A 67 3.59 -7.27 1.18
CA ALA A 67 4.56 -8.29 0.77
C ALA A 67 4.98 -9.17 1.95
N GLU A 68 5.22 -8.58 3.12
CA GLU A 68 5.55 -9.30 4.36
C GLU A 68 4.38 -10.19 4.79
N GLY A 69 3.16 -9.67 4.81
CA GLY A 69 1.97 -10.44 5.14
C GLY A 69 1.73 -11.63 4.20
N ALA A 70 1.93 -11.44 2.90
CA ALA A 70 1.85 -12.51 1.91
C ALA A 70 2.91 -13.59 2.14
N GLY A 71 4.16 -13.22 2.40
CA GLY A 71 5.26 -14.15 2.66
C GLY A 71 5.00 -14.99 3.90
N ILE A 72 4.69 -14.37 5.02
CA ILE A 72 4.39 -15.06 6.30
C ILE A 72 3.16 -15.96 6.15
N GLY A 73 2.08 -15.47 5.55
CA GLY A 73 0.86 -16.25 5.33
C GLY A 73 1.11 -17.47 4.47
N THR A 74 1.92 -17.37 3.42
CA THR A 74 2.29 -18.50 2.56
C THR A 74 3.08 -19.57 3.31
N LEU A 75 4.06 -19.17 4.12
CA LEU A 75 4.89 -20.12 4.90
C LEU A 75 4.06 -20.86 5.95
N ILE A 76 3.23 -20.14 6.71
CA ILE A 76 2.35 -20.75 7.72
C ILE A 76 1.30 -21.66 7.05
N GLY A 77 0.68 -21.20 5.98
CA GLY A 77 -0.31 -21.96 5.23
C GLY A 77 0.27 -23.22 4.61
N ALA A 78 1.48 -23.16 4.03
CA ALA A 78 2.17 -24.33 3.49
C ALA A 78 2.51 -25.36 4.58
N GLY A 79 3.02 -24.93 5.74
CA GLY A 79 3.35 -25.79 6.86
C GLY A 79 2.13 -26.52 7.44
N LEU A 80 1.07 -25.80 7.74
CA LEU A 80 -0.17 -26.40 8.23
C LEU A 80 -0.83 -27.28 7.18
N GLY A 81 -0.88 -26.85 5.94
CA GLY A 81 -1.43 -27.62 4.82
C GLY A 81 -0.66 -28.91 4.60
N ALA A 82 0.68 -28.89 4.68
CA ALA A 82 1.50 -30.10 4.60
C ALA A 82 1.21 -31.09 5.72
N ALA A 83 1.06 -30.62 6.96
CA ALA A 83 0.73 -31.48 8.11
C ALA A 83 -0.64 -32.16 7.95
N ILE A 84 -1.66 -31.42 7.53
CA ILE A 84 -3.00 -31.96 7.25
C ILE A 84 -2.98 -32.90 6.05
N GLY A 85 -2.26 -32.52 4.97
CA GLY A 85 -2.10 -33.33 3.78
C GLY A 85 -1.34 -34.63 4.03
N ALA A 86 -0.36 -34.63 4.96
CA ALA A 86 0.34 -35.84 5.38
C ALA A 86 -0.60 -36.82 6.07
N ALA A 87 -1.51 -36.38 6.92
CA ALA A 87 -2.53 -37.21 7.54
C ALA A 87 -3.50 -37.82 6.51
N ALA A 88 -3.71 -37.12 5.38
CA ALA A 88 -4.54 -37.60 4.25
C ALA A 88 -3.72 -38.36 3.17
N GLY A 89 -2.43 -38.60 3.38
CA GLY A 89 -1.54 -39.33 2.47
C GLY A 89 -0.99 -38.50 1.30
N ASN A 90 -1.22 -37.17 1.27
CA ASN A 90 -0.79 -36.28 0.19
C ASN A 90 -0.22 -34.94 0.71
N PRO A 91 0.98 -34.96 1.37
CA PRO A 91 1.54 -33.75 1.98
C PRO A 91 1.85 -32.64 0.97
N GLY A 92 2.23 -32.98 -0.27
CA GLY A 92 2.51 -32.01 -1.30
C GLY A 92 1.29 -31.24 -1.76
N LEU A 93 0.16 -31.92 -1.95
CA LEU A 93 -1.10 -31.28 -2.30
C LEU A 93 -1.63 -30.42 -1.17
N GLY A 94 -1.52 -30.89 0.09
CA GLY A 94 -1.86 -30.12 1.28
C GLY A 94 -1.02 -28.85 1.41
N ALA A 95 0.29 -28.93 1.18
CA ALA A 95 1.19 -27.78 1.17
C ALA A 95 0.81 -26.76 0.09
N ALA A 96 0.52 -27.21 -1.12
CA ALA A 96 0.14 -26.33 -2.24
C ALA A 96 -1.16 -25.59 -1.98
N VAL A 97 -2.18 -26.29 -1.50
CA VAL A 97 -3.49 -25.68 -1.14
C VAL A 97 -3.32 -24.73 0.05
N GLY A 98 -2.56 -25.14 1.07
CA GLY A 98 -2.30 -24.32 2.25
C GLY A 98 -1.47 -23.08 1.93
N ALA A 99 -0.47 -23.18 1.05
CA ALA A 99 0.31 -22.03 0.58
C ALA A 99 -0.57 -21.02 -0.16
N GLY A 100 -1.44 -21.50 -1.06
CA GLY A 100 -2.38 -20.65 -1.79
C GLY A 100 -3.37 -19.94 -0.88
N GLY A 101 -3.98 -20.67 0.07
CA GLY A 101 -4.86 -20.09 1.08
C GLY A 101 -4.15 -19.11 2.01
N GLY A 102 -2.94 -19.46 2.44
CA GLY A 102 -2.09 -18.60 3.26
C GLY A 102 -1.64 -17.33 2.54
N LEU A 103 -1.31 -17.43 1.25
CA LEU A 103 -1.01 -16.27 0.42
C LEU A 103 -2.19 -15.30 0.38
N LEU A 104 -3.38 -15.80 0.06
CA LEU A 104 -4.59 -14.97 -0.04
C LEU A 104 -4.94 -14.31 1.30
N SER A 105 -4.97 -15.08 2.39
CA SER A 105 -5.26 -14.51 3.72
C SER A 105 -4.17 -13.55 4.17
N GLY A 106 -2.91 -13.89 3.98
CA GLY A 106 -1.76 -13.05 4.31
C GLY A 106 -1.74 -11.73 3.55
N THR A 107 -2.11 -11.73 2.25
CA THR A 107 -2.23 -10.48 1.47
C THR A 107 -3.36 -9.59 1.99
N VAL A 108 -4.52 -10.15 2.37
CA VAL A 108 -5.64 -9.37 2.91
C VAL A 108 -5.27 -8.74 4.26
N PHE A 109 -4.64 -9.52 5.16
CA PHE A 109 -4.17 -8.98 6.45
C PHE A 109 -3.05 -7.97 6.28
N GLY A 110 -2.08 -8.25 5.43
CA GLY A 110 -0.98 -7.34 5.10
C GLY A 110 -1.47 -6.05 4.46
N ALA A 111 -2.43 -6.12 3.53
CA ALA A 111 -3.03 -4.94 2.92
C ALA A 111 -3.77 -4.05 3.93
N ARG A 112 -4.50 -4.63 4.88
CA ARG A 112 -5.15 -3.85 5.95
C ARG A 112 -4.13 -3.15 6.85
N LYS A 113 -3.07 -3.85 7.22
CA LYS A 113 -1.97 -3.29 8.01
C LYS A 113 -1.24 -2.20 7.24
N GLY A 114 -0.94 -2.45 5.96
CA GLY A 114 -0.31 -1.49 5.06
C GLY A 114 -1.17 -0.25 4.82
N GLN A 115 -2.49 -0.38 4.73
CA GLN A 115 -3.40 0.77 4.62
C GLN A 115 -3.38 1.62 5.91
N ALA A 116 -3.37 1.00 7.09
CA ALA A 116 -3.28 1.73 8.35
C ALA A 116 -1.92 2.44 8.49
N ALA A 117 -0.82 1.76 8.20
CA ALA A 117 0.52 2.33 8.21
C ALA A 117 0.68 3.42 7.14
N GLY A 118 0.14 3.18 5.94
CA GLY A 118 0.11 4.17 4.85
C GLY A 118 -0.70 5.41 5.22
N GLY A 119 -1.79 5.28 5.96
CA GLY A 119 -2.57 6.39 6.48
C GLY A 119 -1.80 7.27 7.47
N GLU A 120 -1.04 6.66 8.38
CA GLU A 120 -0.18 7.40 9.31
C GLU A 120 0.95 8.14 8.58
N VAL A 121 1.60 7.47 7.61
CA VAL A 121 2.62 8.10 6.77
C VAL A 121 2.03 9.21 5.92
N GLN A 122 0.82 9.01 5.35
CA GLN A 122 0.11 10.05 4.61
C GLN A 122 -0.17 11.27 5.46
N HIS A 123 -0.63 11.07 6.69
CA HIS A 123 -0.91 12.17 7.61
C HIS A 123 0.36 12.98 7.94
N ARG A 124 1.48 12.32 8.23
CA ARG A 124 2.78 13.00 8.45
C ARG A 124 3.26 13.74 7.19
N TYR A 125 3.12 13.10 6.03
CA TYR A 125 3.44 13.70 4.75
C TYR A 125 2.63 14.99 4.51
N ASP A 126 1.31 14.93 4.72
CA ASP A 126 0.41 16.06 4.50
C ASP A 126 0.71 17.23 5.46
N ILE A 127 1.04 16.94 6.72
CA ILE A 127 1.47 17.95 7.68
C ILE A 127 2.74 18.63 7.20
N ALA A 128 3.77 17.85 6.85
CA ALA A 128 5.05 18.37 6.39
C ALA A 128 4.88 19.18 5.09
N TYR A 129 4.14 18.66 4.13
CA TYR A 129 3.83 19.36 2.88
C TYR A 129 3.12 20.69 3.13
N THR A 130 2.09 20.69 3.98
CA THR A 130 1.33 21.89 4.36
C THR A 130 2.23 22.94 4.99
N GLN A 131 3.10 22.54 5.93
CA GLN A 131 4.05 23.46 6.59
C GLN A 131 5.01 24.07 5.56
N CYS A 132 5.56 23.27 4.66
CA CYS A 132 6.47 23.75 3.63
C CYS A 132 5.78 24.73 2.67
N MET A 133 4.59 24.39 2.17
CA MET A 133 3.83 25.27 1.27
C MET A 133 3.44 26.58 1.93
N TYR A 134 3.06 26.54 3.21
CA TYR A 134 2.77 27.74 4.00
C TYR A 134 4.01 28.59 4.20
N ALA A 135 5.16 27.99 4.57
CA ALA A 135 6.43 28.68 4.74
C ALA A 135 6.91 29.36 3.45
N LYS A 136 6.57 28.75 2.30
CA LYS A 136 6.81 29.33 0.98
C LYS A 136 5.80 30.43 0.60
N GLY A 137 4.80 30.72 1.43
CA GLY A 137 3.79 31.75 1.18
C GLY A 137 2.66 31.31 0.25
N ASN A 138 2.48 30.01 0.07
CA ASN A 138 1.34 29.44 -0.63
C ASN A 138 0.14 29.25 0.32
N HIS A 139 -1.06 29.13 -0.25
CA HIS A 139 -2.31 29.00 0.53
C HIS A 139 -2.71 27.53 0.60
N VAL A 140 -2.92 27.03 1.81
CA VAL A 140 -3.47 25.69 2.02
C VAL A 140 -4.78 25.86 2.78
N PRO A 141 -5.94 25.76 2.09
CA PRO A 141 -7.24 25.84 2.74
C PRO A 141 -7.42 24.65 3.69
N ARG A 142 -8.03 24.92 4.83
CA ARG A 142 -8.39 23.92 5.83
C ARG A 142 -9.74 23.32 5.52
#